data_c160abaae74626d9404608ab998d7d49
#
_entry.id   c160abaae74626d9404608ab998d7d49
#
_cell.length_a   1.000
_cell.length_b   1.000
_cell.length_c   1.000
_cell.angle_alpha   90.00
_cell.angle_beta   90.00
_cell.angle_gamma   90.00
#
_symmetry.space_group_name_H-M   'P 1'
#
loop_
_entity.id
_entity.type
_entity.pdbx_description
1 polymer ?
#
loop_
_entity_poly.entity_id
_entity_poly.type
_entity_poly.pdbx_seq_one_letter_code
_entity_poly.pdbx_strand_id
1 'polypeptide(L)'
;MFSSKNTIAVTDPELWAAIQNENRRQEDHIELIASENYTSPAVMEAQGSKLTNKYAEGYPGKRYYGGCEYVDVAEQLAIDRARALFGAEYVNVQPHSGSQANQAVYLSVLKPSDTILGMSLAHGGHLTHGASVNISGKLYNAIQYGLNAKEEIDYDQVQALATQHKPRMIVAGASAYSLVIDWKRFRTIADSVGAYLFVDMAHYAGLIAAGIYPSPVGIADFVTTTTHKTLRGPRGGLILAKAVHEKALNSAIFPALQGGPLMHVIAAKAVAFKEAASKEFKVYQTQVVDNARVMTKVLQERGLRIVSGRTDSHVFLVDLQSKSITGKEAEAALGRAHITVNKNAIPNDPQKPFVTSGIRIGSPAMTTRGFKELEAEKLAHLIADVLDAPNDDAVIARVAGEVKKLTTQFPVYGA
;
A
#
# COMPACT_ATOMS: atom_id res chain seq x y z
N MET A 1 23.93 -19.49 -27.18
CA MET A 1 24.16 -19.67 -25.73
C MET A 1 24.31 -18.31 -25.11
N PHE A 2 23.69 -18.07 -23.95
CA PHE A 2 23.76 -16.75 -23.29
C PHE A 2 25.15 -16.52 -22.69
N SER A 3 25.68 -15.29 -22.82
CA SER A 3 26.92 -14.85 -22.18
C SER A 3 26.59 -13.96 -20.98
N SER A 4 27.35 -14.08 -19.89
CA SER A 4 27.26 -13.17 -18.76
C SER A 4 27.63 -11.71 -19.11
N LYS A 5 28.25 -11.49 -20.27
CA LYS A 5 28.56 -10.16 -20.81
C LYS A 5 27.35 -9.49 -21.50
N ASN A 6 26.28 -10.25 -21.77
CA ASN A 6 25.03 -9.73 -22.36
C ASN A 6 24.18 -9.05 -21.27
N THR A 7 24.68 -7.94 -20.74
CA THR A 7 23.94 -7.10 -19.80
C THR A 7 22.87 -6.28 -20.52
N ILE A 8 21.94 -5.68 -19.78
CA ILE A 8 20.92 -4.78 -20.36
C ILE A 8 21.59 -3.64 -21.12
N ALA A 9 22.67 -3.07 -20.55
CA ALA A 9 23.41 -1.98 -21.20
C ALA A 9 23.94 -2.33 -22.58
N VAL A 10 24.28 -3.61 -22.83
CA VAL A 10 24.77 -4.10 -24.12
C VAL A 10 23.64 -4.53 -25.04
N THR A 11 22.61 -5.18 -24.48
CA THR A 11 21.50 -5.80 -25.24
C THR A 11 20.45 -4.79 -25.64
N ASP A 12 20.15 -3.83 -24.75
CA ASP A 12 19.11 -2.81 -24.92
C ASP A 12 19.57 -1.49 -24.23
N PRO A 13 20.40 -0.70 -24.90
CA PRO A 13 20.92 0.55 -24.36
C PRO A 13 19.82 1.59 -24.05
N GLU A 14 18.73 1.59 -24.83
CA GLU A 14 17.60 2.52 -24.65
C GLU A 14 16.87 2.21 -23.34
N LEU A 15 16.52 0.95 -23.10
CA LEU A 15 15.92 0.50 -21.83
C LEU A 15 16.87 0.74 -20.67
N TRP A 16 18.18 0.47 -20.85
CA TRP A 16 19.19 0.73 -19.83
C TRP A 16 19.22 2.22 -19.44
N ALA A 17 19.20 3.13 -20.43
CA ALA A 17 19.14 4.56 -20.15
C ALA A 17 17.88 4.95 -19.35
N ALA A 18 16.72 4.39 -19.68
CA ALA A 18 15.48 4.63 -18.93
C ALA A 18 15.60 4.14 -17.45
N ILE A 19 16.16 2.96 -17.23
CA ILE A 19 16.42 2.42 -15.88
C ILE A 19 17.37 3.34 -15.10
N GLN A 20 18.46 3.78 -15.73
CA GLN A 20 19.43 4.68 -15.08
C GLN A 20 18.81 6.05 -14.75
N ASN A 21 17.94 6.57 -15.60
CA ASN A 21 17.23 7.82 -15.34
C ASN A 21 16.25 7.67 -14.15
N GLU A 22 15.53 6.54 -14.06
CA GLU A 22 14.65 6.27 -12.91
C GLU A 22 15.45 6.07 -11.62
N ASN A 23 16.57 5.34 -11.65
CA ASN A 23 17.47 5.22 -10.50
C ASN A 23 17.92 6.60 -10.00
N ARG A 24 18.29 7.50 -10.92
CA ARG A 24 18.68 8.87 -10.59
C ARG A 24 17.52 9.68 -10.02
N ARG A 25 16.33 9.55 -10.61
CA ARG A 25 15.12 10.21 -10.11
C ARG A 25 14.84 9.80 -8.66
N GLN A 26 14.91 8.50 -8.34
CA GLN A 26 14.69 7.98 -6.98
C GLN A 26 15.72 8.52 -5.99
N GLU A 27 16.98 8.69 -6.41
CA GLU A 27 18.02 9.31 -5.57
C GLU A 27 17.82 10.82 -5.41
N ASP A 28 17.44 11.54 -6.45
CA ASP A 28 17.39 13.00 -6.47
C ASP A 28 16.06 13.58 -5.94
N HIS A 29 14.98 12.80 -5.93
CA HIS A 29 13.67 13.22 -5.46
C HIS A 29 13.36 12.67 -4.07
N ILE A 30 12.51 13.39 -3.31
CA ILE A 30 11.92 12.87 -2.07
C ILE A 30 10.57 12.28 -2.40
N GLU A 31 10.44 10.96 -2.20
CA GLU A 31 9.21 10.20 -2.47
C GLU A 31 8.27 10.26 -1.26
N LEU A 32 7.06 10.78 -1.47
CA LEU A 32 6.01 10.91 -0.46
C LEU A 32 4.68 10.26 -0.88
N ILE A 33 4.65 9.51 -1.98
CA ILE A 33 3.47 8.71 -2.31
C ILE A 33 3.31 7.63 -1.24
N ALA A 34 2.20 7.65 -0.49
CA ALA A 34 1.99 6.81 0.69
C ALA A 34 2.00 5.29 0.41
N SER A 35 1.85 4.90 -0.85
CA SER A 35 1.87 3.51 -1.30
C SER A 35 3.21 3.08 -1.91
N GLU A 36 4.24 3.92 -1.83
CA GLU A 36 5.58 3.63 -2.34
C GLU A 36 6.61 3.50 -1.22
N ASN A 37 7.65 2.72 -1.50
CA ASN A 37 8.78 2.50 -0.59
C ASN A 37 9.98 1.98 -1.38
N TYR A 38 11.16 2.01 -0.77
CA TYR A 38 12.37 1.44 -1.32
C TYR A 38 12.63 0.06 -0.70
N THR A 39 12.79 -0.96 -1.55
CA THR A 39 13.12 -2.32 -1.08
C THR A 39 14.61 -2.44 -0.80
N SER A 40 14.99 -3.41 0.05
CA SER A 40 16.40 -3.72 0.29
C SER A 40 17.09 -4.30 -0.95
N PRO A 41 18.44 -4.17 -1.05
CA PRO A 41 19.21 -4.86 -2.09
C PRO A 41 18.96 -6.37 -2.11
N ALA A 42 18.79 -7.02 -0.96
CA ALA A 42 18.51 -8.45 -0.87
C ALA A 42 17.16 -8.85 -1.47
N VAL A 43 16.13 -7.98 -1.32
CA VAL A 43 14.84 -8.18 -1.99
C VAL A 43 15.00 -8.07 -3.50
N MET A 44 15.76 -7.09 -3.99
CA MET A 44 16.01 -6.93 -5.43
C MET A 44 16.85 -8.07 -6.01
N GLU A 45 17.85 -8.57 -5.27
CA GLU A 45 18.64 -9.73 -5.67
C GLU A 45 17.77 -10.98 -5.82
N ALA A 46 16.87 -11.23 -4.87
CA ALA A 46 15.92 -12.34 -4.95
C ALA A 46 15.00 -12.23 -6.18
N GLN A 47 14.51 -11.03 -6.51
CA GLN A 47 13.71 -10.77 -7.70
C GLN A 47 14.47 -11.00 -9.01
N GLY A 48 15.76 -10.67 -9.08
CA GLY A 48 16.63 -10.92 -10.22
C GLY A 48 17.18 -12.33 -10.32
N SER A 49 16.74 -13.26 -9.44
CA SER A 49 17.25 -14.62 -9.38
C SER A 49 16.75 -15.51 -10.52
N LYS A 50 17.47 -16.64 -10.75
CA LYS A 50 17.09 -17.66 -11.74
C LYS A 50 15.79 -18.41 -11.41
N LEU A 51 15.18 -18.14 -10.25
CA LEU A 51 13.86 -18.71 -9.90
C LEU A 51 12.76 -18.27 -10.88
N THR A 52 12.96 -17.16 -11.60
CA THR A 52 12.07 -16.73 -12.69
C THR A 52 11.90 -17.77 -13.80
N ASN A 53 12.87 -18.68 -13.98
CA ASN A 53 12.84 -19.71 -15.02
C ASN A 53 11.94 -20.90 -14.68
N LYS A 54 11.55 -21.07 -13.38
CA LYS A 54 10.86 -22.26 -12.94
C LYS A 54 9.35 -22.15 -12.96
N TYR A 55 8.71 -23.05 -13.70
CA TYR A 55 7.25 -23.19 -13.70
C TYR A 55 6.81 -24.07 -12.52
N ALA A 56 5.96 -23.56 -11.63
CA ALA A 56 5.63 -24.21 -10.35
C ALA A 56 4.12 -24.15 -10.01
N GLU A 57 3.26 -24.48 -10.98
CA GLU A 57 1.80 -24.58 -10.73
C GLU A 57 1.50 -25.58 -9.61
N GLY A 58 0.50 -25.26 -8.81
CA GLY A 58 0.17 -25.97 -7.58
C GLY A 58 0.77 -25.32 -6.35
N TYR A 59 1.06 -26.11 -5.33
CA TYR A 59 1.53 -25.66 -4.01
C TYR A 59 2.72 -26.51 -3.55
N PRO A 60 3.51 -26.10 -2.53
CA PRO A 60 4.63 -26.89 -2.03
C PRO A 60 4.25 -28.34 -1.75
N GLY A 61 5.03 -29.28 -2.28
CA GLY A 61 4.77 -30.71 -2.19
C GLY A 61 3.62 -31.26 -3.05
N LYS A 62 2.90 -30.39 -3.77
CA LYS A 62 1.74 -30.74 -4.62
C LYS A 62 1.80 -29.95 -5.93
N ARG A 63 2.92 -30.06 -6.65
CA ARG A 63 3.14 -29.37 -7.95
C ARG A 63 2.66 -30.22 -9.12
N TYR A 64 2.29 -29.54 -10.18
CA TYR A 64 1.96 -30.19 -11.46
C TYR A 64 3.20 -30.50 -12.32
N TYR A 65 4.38 -29.96 -11.96
CA TYR A 65 5.64 -30.10 -12.69
C TYR A 65 6.74 -30.64 -11.79
N GLY A 66 7.68 -31.38 -12.37
CA GLY A 66 8.88 -31.84 -11.69
C GLY A 66 9.93 -30.74 -11.48
N GLY A 67 10.96 -31.03 -10.68
CA GLY A 67 12.08 -30.10 -10.42
C GLY A 67 11.69 -28.91 -9.54
N CYS A 68 10.75 -29.08 -8.61
CA CYS A 68 10.25 -28.02 -7.75
C CYS A 68 10.82 -28.05 -6.32
N GLU A 69 11.72 -28.96 -6.01
CA GLU A 69 12.26 -29.19 -4.66
C GLU A 69 12.82 -27.92 -4.02
N TYR A 70 13.49 -27.06 -4.76
CA TYR A 70 14.08 -25.82 -4.22
C TYR A 70 13.11 -24.63 -4.23
N VAL A 71 12.21 -24.54 -5.22
CA VAL A 71 11.17 -23.50 -5.20
C VAL A 71 10.13 -23.78 -4.13
N ASP A 72 9.90 -25.04 -3.78
CA ASP A 72 9.06 -25.43 -2.64
C ASP A 72 9.64 -24.89 -1.32
N VAL A 73 10.96 -24.97 -1.13
CA VAL A 73 11.63 -24.38 0.03
C VAL A 73 11.44 -22.88 0.07
N ALA A 74 11.58 -22.18 -1.08
CA ALA A 74 11.40 -20.72 -1.14
C ALA A 74 9.97 -20.30 -0.79
N GLU A 75 8.97 -20.99 -1.34
CA GLU A 75 7.57 -20.70 -1.06
C GLU A 75 7.19 -21.05 0.38
N GLN A 76 7.65 -22.19 0.89
CA GLN A 76 7.40 -22.60 2.27
C GLN A 76 8.00 -21.59 3.27
N LEU A 77 9.22 -21.10 3.03
CA LEU A 77 9.82 -20.04 3.84
C LEU A 77 8.99 -18.75 3.83
N ALA A 78 8.44 -18.36 2.68
CA ALA A 78 7.56 -17.20 2.61
C ALA A 78 6.27 -17.41 3.41
N ILE A 79 5.64 -18.58 3.28
CA ILE A 79 4.44 -18.95 4.03
C ILE A 79 4.71 -18.93 5.54
N ASP A 80 5.75 -19.59 6.01
CA ASP A 80 6.05 -19.74 7.43
C ASP A 80 6.42 -18.42 8.07
N ARG A 81 7.20 -17.59 7.36
CA ARG A 81 7.56 -16.24 7.83
C ARG A 81 6.37 -15.31 7.91
N ALA A 82 5.49 -15.32 6.91
CA ALA A 82 4.27 -14.51 6.93
C ALA A 82 3.31 -15.00 8.04
N ARG A 83 3.19 -16.32 8.23
CA ARG A 83 2.38 -16.92 9.31
C ARG A 83 2.87 -16.46 10.68
N ALA A 84 4.18 -16.52 10.91
CA ALA A 84 4.78 -16.08 12.17
C ALA A 84 4.66 -14.57 12.38
N LEU A 85 4.88 -13.78 11.31
CA LEU A 85 4.86 -12.32 11.35
C LEU A 85 3.49 -11.75 11.72
N PHE A 86 2.42 -12.34 11.20
CA PHE A 86 1.05 -11.85 11.37
C PHE A 86 0.20 -12.69 12.32
N GLY A 87 0.66 -13.85 12.78
CA GLY A 87 -0.10 -14.76 13.64
C GLY A 87 -1.30 -15.41 12.93
N ALA A 88 -1.22 -15.65 11.62
CA ALA A 88 -2.31 -16.21 10.84
C ALA A 88 -2.32 -17.75 10.86
N GLU A 89 -3.51 -18.35 10.79
CA GLU A 89 -3.66 -19.82 10.67
C GLU A 89 -3.32 -20.29 9.26
N TYR A 90 -3.79 -19.58 8.23
CA TYR A 90 -3.58 -19.85 6.82
C TYR A 90 -2.92 -18.66 6.12
N VAL A 91 -2.01 -18.97 5.19
CA VAL A 91 -1.25 -17.99 4.40
C VAL A 91 -1.16 -18.46 2.94
N ASN A 92 -1.44 -17.57 1.99
CA ASN A 92 -1.14 -17.79 0.58
C ASN A 92 -0.28 -16.61 0.05
N VAL A 93 0.92 -16.95 -0.43
CA VAL A 93 1.93 -15.98 -0.91
C VAL A 93 1.95 -15.84 -2.44
N GLN A 94 1.10 -16.58 -3.16
CA GLN A 94 1.10 -16.62 -4.62
C GLN A 94 0.44 -15.42 -5.31
N PRO A 95 -0.48 -14.63 -4.70
CA PRO A 95 -1.08 -13.49 -5.42
C PRO A 95 -0.03 -12.56 -6.03
N HIS A 96 -0.16 -12.27 -7.34
CA HIS A 96 0.76 -11.39 -8.07
C HIS A 96 0.59 -9.93 -7.66
N SER A 97 -0.59 -9.56 -7.15
CA SER A 97 -0.90 -8.21 -6.68
C SER A 97 -1.94 -8.24 -5.55
N GLY A 98 -2.09 -7.11 -4.83
CA GLY A 98 -3.19 -6.95 -3.87
C GLY A 98 -4.56 -7.08 -4.52
N SER A 99 -4.73 -6.58 -5.75
CA SER A 99 -6.00 -6.71 -6.48
C SER A 99 -6.36 -8.18 -6.76
N GLN A 100 -5.39 -9.01 -7.12
CA GLN A 100 -5.63 -10.46 -7.32
C GLN A 100 -5.87 -11.18 -6.00
N ALA A 101 -5.19 -10.78 -4.91
CA ALA A 101 -5.49 -11.28 -3.57
C ALA A 101 -6.96 -10.99 -3.18
N ASN A 102 -7.41 -9.76 -3.40
CA ASN A 102 -8.79 -9.36 -3.13
C ASN A 102 -9.80 -10.12 -4.00
N GLN A 103 -9.52 -10.29 -5.30
CA GLN A 103 -10.35 -11.08 -6.20
C GLN A 103 -10.44 -12.56 -5.78
N ALA A 104 -9.34 -13.15 -5.32
CA ALA A 104 -9.36 -14.53 -4.82
C ALA A 104 -10.25 -14.68 -3.59
N VAL A 105 -10.22 -13.71 -2.67
CA VAL A 105 -11.12 -13.71 -1.51
C VAL A 105 -12.58 -13.63 -1.98
N TYR A 106 -12.91 -12.73 -2.89
CA TYR A 106 -14.27 -12.64 -3.44
C TYR A 106 -14.71 -13.95 -4.09
N LEU A 107 -13.91 -14.50 -5.00
CA LEU A 107 -14.23 -15.74 -5.72
C LEU A 107 -14.34 -16.95 -4.80
N SER A 108 -13.67 -16.95 -3.66
CA SER A 108 -13.68 -18.10 -2.75
C SER A 108 -15.03 -18.30 -2.04
N VAL A 109 -15.82 -17.23 -1.87
CA VAL A 109 -17.04 -17.27 -1.03
C VAL A 109 -18.23 -16.51 -1.61
N LEU A 110 -18.06 -15.76 -2.69
CA LEU A 110 -19.12 -14.99 -3.33
C LEU A 110 -19.48 -15.55 -4.72
N LYS A 111 -20.72 -15.27 -5.13
CA LYS A 111 -21.21 -15.48 -6.49
C LYS A 111 -21.42 -14.11 -7.17
N PRO A 112 -21.37 -14.04 -8.51
CA PRO A 112 -21.77 -12.82 -9.23
C PRO A 112 -23.11 -12.29 -8.73
N SER A 113 -23.23 -10.98 -8.60
CA SER A 113 -24.37 -10.23 -8.06
C SER A 113 -24.61 -10.35 -6.54
N ASP A 114 -23.79 -11.09 -5.79
CA ASP A 114 -23.82 -11.00 -4.33
C ASP A 114 -23.55 -9.56 -3.89
N THR A 115 -24.18 -9.14 -2.80
CA THR A 115 -23.98 -7.78 -2.27
C THR A 115 -22.71 -7.71 -1.41
N ILE A 116 -21.89 -6.71 -1.67
CA ILE A 116 -20.73 -6.33 -0.85
C ILE A 116 -20.92 -4.91 -0.32
N LEU A 117 -20.42 -4.63 0.87
CA LEU A 117 -20.42 -3.29 1.48
C LEU A 117 -18.95 -2.86 1.69
N GLY A 118 -18.49 -1.84 0.97
CA GLY A 118 -17.11 -1.36 1.01
C GLY A 118 -17.01 0.15 1.17
N MET A 119 -15.82 0.65 1.50
CA MET A 119 -15.56 2.07 1.63
C MET A 119 -15.57 2.76 0.27
N SER A 120 -16.26 3.90 0.16
CA SER A 120 -16.28 4.73 -1.04
C SER A 120 -14.87 5.20 -1.43
N LEU A 121 -14.57 5.15 -2.73
CA LEU A 121 -13.32 5.66 -3.28
C LEU A 121 -13.11 7.15 -2.96
N ALA A 122 -14.19 7.95 -2.99
CA ALA A 122 -14.17 9.38 -2.66
C ALA A 122 -13.84 9.65 -1.18
N HIS A 123 -14.03 8.67 -0.31
CA HIS A 123 -13.76 8.76 1.12
C HIS A 123 -12.50 7.99 1.56
N GLY A 124 -11.67 7.58 0.60
CA GLY A 124 -10.40 6.92 0.87
C GLY A 124 -10.37 5.40 0.70
N GLY A 125 -11.46 4.79 0.19
CA GLY A 125 -11.48 3.37 -0.17
C GLY A 125 -10.51 3.02 -1.31
N HIS A 126 -10.40 1.73 -1.61
CA HIS A 126 -9.61 1.24 -2.74
C HIS A 126 -10.53 0.87 -3.92
N LEU A 127 -10.01 0.89 -5.15
CA LEU A 127 -10.74 0.47 -6.36
C LEU A 127 -11.40 -0.90 -6.20
N THR A 128 -10.69 -1.85 -5.59
CA THR A 128 -11.18 -3.22 -5.40
C THR A 128 -12.22 -3.38 -4.28
N HIS A 129 -12.63 -2.28 -3.63
CA HIS A 129 -13.67 -2.30 -2.60
C HIS A 129 -15.08 -1.99 -3.15
N GLY A 130 -15.31 -2.27 -4.44
CA GLY A 130 -16.61 -2.10 -5.08
C GLY A 130 -16.73 -0.87 -5.98
N ALA A 131 -15.63 -0.23 -6.38
CA ALA A 131 -15.70 0.87 -7.34
C ALA A 131 -16.24 0.38 -8.70
N SER A 132 -17.18 1.12 -9.29
CA SER A 132 -17.91 0.73 -10.52
C SER A 132 -17.01 0.45 -11.73
N VAL A 133 -15.83 1.09 -11.78
CA VAL A 133 -14.83 0.88 -12.84
C VAL A 133 -13.99 -0.38 -12.63
N ASN A 134 -14.00 -0.95 -11.42
CA ASN A 134 -13.24 -2.13 -11.06
C ASN A 134 -14.08 -3.40 -11.19
N ILE A 135 -13.43 -4.56 -11.35
CA ILE A 135 -14.11 -5.86 -11.44
C ILE A 135 -15.00 -6.14 -10.22
N SER A 136 -14.63 -5.66 -9.03
CA SER A 136 -15.44 -5.79 -7.82
C SER A 136 -16.80 -5.07 -7.93
N GLY A 137 -16.85 -3.88 -8.53
CA GLY A 137 -18.09 -3.16 -8.78
C GLY A 137 -18.82 -3.61 -10.04
N LYS A 138 -18.14 -4.37 -10.94
CA LYS A 138 -18.78 -4.94 -12.15
C LYS A 138 -19.43 -6.29 -11.90
N LEU A 139 -18.87 -7.11 -11.03
CA LEU A 139 -19.37 -8.46 -10.74
C LEU A 139 -20.34 -8.51 -9.56
N TYR A 140 -20.21 -7.60 -8.59
CA TYR A 140 -20.95 -7.61 -7.35
C TYR A 140 -21.87 -6.38 -7.24
N ASN A 141 -22.95 -6.53 -6.47
CA ASN A 141 -23.80 -5.40 -6.08
C ASN A 141 -23.09 -4.63 -4.95
N ALA A 142 -22.31 -3.61 -5.33
CA ALA A 142 -21.45 -2.87 -4.41
C ALA A 142 -22.21 -1.69 -3.77
N ILE A 143 -22.42 -1.78 -2.46
CA ILE A 143 -22.92 -0.69 -1.61
C ILE A 143 -21.71 -0.02 -0.97
N GLN A 144 -21.73 1.31 -0.81
CA GLN A 144 -20.60 2.06 -0.31
C GLN A 144 -20.93 2.83 0.97
N TYR A 145 -20.04 2.74 1.96
CA TYR A 145 -20.07 3.58 3.16
C TYR A 145 -19.01 4.68 3.08
N GLY A 146 -19.15 5.70 3.92
CA GLY A 146 -18.27 6.85 3.92
C GLY A 146 -17.77 7.25 5.31
N LEU A 147 -17.39 8.53 5.39
CA LEU A 147 -16.95 9.20 6.60
C LEU A 147 -18.07 10.08 7.16
N ASN A 148 -18.10 10.25 8.48
CA ASN A 148 -18.98 11.18 9.19
C ASN A 148 -18.48 12.63 9.07
N ALA A 149 -19.20 13.56 9.70
CA ALA A 149 -18.85 14.99 9.68
C ALA A 149 -17.49 15.33 10.36
N LYS A 150 -16.92 14.39 11.15
CA LYS A 150 -15.59 14.50 11.73
C LYS A 150 -14.50 13.89 10.85
N GLU A 151 -14.88 13.46 9.64
CA GLU A 151 -14.01 12.75 8.71
C GLU A 151 -13.45 11.41 9.26
N GLU A 152 -14.21 10.78 10.16
CA GLU A 152 -13.96 9.46 10.69
C GLU A 152 -14.89 8.44 10.01
N ILE A 153 -14.50 7.17 9.95
CA ILE A 153 -15.38 6.11 9.40
C ILE A 153 -16.73 6.16 10.14
N ASP A 154 -17.81 6.31 9.37
CA ASP A 154 -19.17 6.36 9.89
C ASP A 154 -19.69 4.94 10.16
N TYR A 155 -19.31 4.40 11.33
CA TYR A 155 -19.72 3.05 11.72
C TYR A 155 -21.26 2.90 11.89
N ASP A 156 -21.97 3.97 12.21
CA ASP A 156 -23.42 3.94 12.34
C ASP A 156 -24.05 3.84 10.94
N GLN A 157 -23.49 4.52 9.94
CA GLN A 157 -23.84 4.34 8.54
C GLN A 157 -23.53 2.91 8.07
N VAL A 158 -22.35 2.36 8.43
CA VAL A 158 -21.98 0.96 8.09
C VAL A 158 -23.03 0.00 8.65
N GLN A 159 -23.43 0.16 9.93
CA GLN A 159 -24.46 -0.68 10.57
C GLN A 159 -25.81 -0.55 9.87
N ALA A 160 -26.24 0.68 9.56
CA ALA A 160 -27.52 0.93 8.90
C ALA A 160 -27.56 0.28 7.50
N LEU A 161 -26.52 0.50 6.70
CA LEU A 161 -26.39 -0.09 5.35
C LEU A 161 -26.30 -1.62 5.40
N ALA A 162 -25.56 -2.17 6.37
CA ALA A 162 -25.47 -3.63 6.56
C ALA A 162 -26.83 -4.22 6.89
N THR A 163 -27.61 -3.59 7.77
CA THR A 163 -28.95 -4.04 8.16
C THR A 163 -29.92 -3.95 6.97
N GLN A 164 -29.86 -2.87 6.21
CA GLN A 164 -30.74 -2.62 5.05
C GLN A 164 -30.45 -3.58 3.89
N HIS A 165 -29.18 -3.74 3.52
CA HIS A 165 -28.77 -4.45 2.31
C HIS A 165 -28.33 -5.89 2.53
N LYS A 166 -28.11 -6.30 3.79
CA LYS A 166 -27.69 -7.66 4.19
C LYS A 166 -26.56 -8.20 3.30
N PRO A 167 -25.40 -7.50 3.22
CA PRO A 167 -24.32 -7.90 2.34
C PRO A 167 -23.80 -9.28 2.74
N ARG A 168 -23.33 -10.04 1.75
CA ARG A 168 -22.60 -11.31 2.00
C ARG A 168 -21.22 -11.04 2.58
N MET A 169 -20.64 -9.87 2.30
CA MET A 169 -19.32 -9.48 2.76
C MET A 169 -19.25 -7.98 3.04
N ILE A 170 -18.62 -7.64 4.17
CA ILE A 170 -18.22 -6.27 4.49
C ILE A 170 -16.71 -6.17 4.28
N VAL A 171 -16.29 -5.19 3.46
CA VAL A 171 -14.90 -4.93 3.11
C VAL A 171 -14.44 -3.71 3.89
N ALA A 172 -13.48 -3.90 4.78
CA ALA A 172 -12.85 -2.84 5.55
C ALA A 172 -11.39 -2.62 5.11
N GLY A 173 -10.89 -1.41 5.32
CA GLY A 173 -9.56 -0.99 4.88
C GLY A 173 -9.64 0.24 4.00
N ALA A 174 -8.52 0.96 3.88
CA ALA A 174 -8.47 2.21 3.14
C ALA A 174 -7.11 2.47 2.51
N SER A 175 -7.12 3.26 1.44
CA SER A 175 -5.91 3.74 0.74
C SER A 175 -5.54 5.17 1.14
N ALA A 176 -6.48 5.94 1.70
CA ALA A 176 -6.30 7.34 2.02
C ALA A 176 -7.09 7.72 3.30
N TYR A 177 -6.84 6.99 4.38
CA TYR A 177 -7.44 7.23 5.70
C TYR A 177 -6.33 7.26 6.75
N SER A 178 -6.26 8.33 7.52
CA SER A 178 -5.13 8.61 8.42
C SER A 178 -5.27 8.00 9.81
N LEU A 179 -6.50 7.71 10.27
CA LEU A 179 -6.77 7.31 11.65
C LEU A 179 -6.75 5.78 11.83
N VAL A 180 -6.81 5.35 13.08
CA VAL A 180 -6.96 3.94 13.42
C VAL A 180 -8.35 3.44 13.02
N ILE A 181 -8.40 2.26 12.39
CA ILE A 181 -9.64 1.57 12.03
C ILE A 181 -10.00 0.57 13.12
N ASP A 182 -11.24 0.64 13.62
CA ASP A 182 -11.76 -0.29 14.62
C ASP A 182 -12.28 -1.58 13.96
N TRP A 183 -11.40 -2.56 13.85
CA TRP A 183 -11.73 -3.88 13.28
C TRP A 183 -12.78 -4.63 14.09
N LYS A 184 -12.82 -4.43 15.42
CA LYS A 184 -13.79 -5.11 16.28
C LYS A 184 -15.20 -4.58 16.05
N ARG A 185 -15.34 -3.27 15.80
CA ARG A 185 -16.64 -2.68 15.47
C ARG A 185 -17.12 -3.19 14.10
N PHE A 186 -16.25 -3.31 13.10
CA PHE A 186 -16.58 -3.98 11.84
C PHE A 186 -16.99 -5.44 12.03
N ARG A 187 -16.30 -6.20 12.90
CA ARG A 187 -16.66 -7.59 13.20
C ARG A 187 -18.06 -7.68 13.80
N THR A 188 -18.36 -6.84 14.80
CA THR A 188 -19.68 -6.81 15.42
C THR A 188 -20.79 -6.52 14.40
N ILE A 189 -20.56 -5.55 13.49
CA ILE A 189 -21.52 -5.23 12.43
C ILE A 189 -21.68 -6.42 11.48
N ALA A 190 -20.61 -7.04 11.03
CA ALA A 190 -20.66 -8.18 10.12
C ALA A 190 -21.41 -9.37 10.76
N ASP A 191 -21.16 -9.67 12.03
CA ASP A 191 -21.84 -10.74 12.77
C ASP A 191 -23.34 -10.47 12.88
N SER A 192 -23.76 -9.21 13.09
CA SER A 192 -25.17 -8.84 13.25
C SER A 192 -26.02 -9.15 12.01
N VAL A 193 -25.41 -9.29 10.84
CA VAL A 193 -26.09 -9.57 9.56
C VAL A 193 -25.64 -10.89 8.92
N GLY A 194 -24.77 -11.66 9.56
CA GLY A 194 -24.23 -12.92 9.05
C GLY A 194 -23.30 -12.75 7.84
N ALA A 195 -22.62 -11.60 7.73
CA ALA A 195 -21.69 -11.32 6.65
C ALA A 195 -20.27 -11.78 6.98
N TYR A 196 -19.50 -12.14 5.96
CA TYR A 196 -18.05 -12.24 6.10
C TYR A 196 -17.45 -10.85 6.36
N LEU A 197 -16.44 -10.79 7.22
CA LEU A 197 -15.57 -9.60 7.35
C LEU A 197 -14.28 -9.85 6.58
N PHE A 198 -14.05 -9.05 5.56
CA PHE A 198 -12.82 -9.01 4.77
C PHE A 198 -12.08 -7.70 5.04
N VAL A 199 -10.80 -7.78 5.41
CA VAL A 199 -9.95 -6.60 5.65
C VAL A 199 -8.80 -6.55 4.66
N ASP A 200 -8.73 -5.47 3.89
CA ASP A 200 -7.56 -5.11 3.11
C ASP A 200 -6.66 -4.17 3.94
N MET A 201 -5.59 -4.73 4.51
CA MET A 201 -4.66 -3.98 5.35
C MET A 201 -3.44 -3.45 4.59
N ALA A 202 -3.49 -3.39 3.26
CA ALA A 202 -2.32 -3.14 2.41
C ALA A 202 -1.53 -1.89 2.80
N HIS A 203 -2.19 -0.79 3.17
CA HIS A 203 -1.52 0.43 3.61
C HIS A 203 -0.85 0.29 4.98
N TYR A 204 -1.44 -0.47 5.87
CA TYR A 204 -1.03 -0.56 7.29
C TYR A 204 -0.19 -1.79 7.62
N ALA A 205 0.04 -2.69 6.66
CA ALA A 205 0.63 -4.01 6.93
C ALA A 205 2.01 -3.97 7.59
N GLY A 206 2.86 -3.00 7.25
CA GLY A 206 4.14 -2.82 7.92
C GLY A 206 3.99 -2.36 9.36
N LEU A 207 3.08 -1.43 9.63
CA LEU A 207 2.76 -0.95 10.98
C LEU A 207 2.16 -2.07 11.84
N ILE A 208 1.30 -2.91 11.24
CA ILE A 208 0.70 -4.08 11.89
C ILE A 208 1.77 -5.13 12.20
N ALA A 209 2.66 -5.44 11.27
CA ALA A 209 3.77 -6.36 11.46
C ALA A 209 4.72 -5.91 12.60
N ALA A 210 4.91 -4.61 12.74
CA ALA A 210 5.71 -4.00 13.81
C ALA A 210 4.95 -3.88 15.15
N GLY A 211 3.66 -4.20 15.20
CA GLY A 211 2.82 -4.07 16.41
C GLY A 211 2.49 -2.62 16.78
N ILE A 212 2.54 -1.68 15.85
CA ILE A 212 2.27 -0.25 16.05
C ILE A 212 0.82 0.11 15.70
N TYR A 213 0.21 -0.64 14.81
CA TYR A 213 -1.18 -0.48 14.40
C TYR A 213 -1.98 -1.75 14.72
N PRO A 214 -3.27 -1.67 15.11
CA PRO A 214 -4.03 -2.85 15.49
C PRO A 214 -4.16 -3.86 14.34
N SER A 215 -3.97 -5.14 14.65
CA SER A 215 -4.07 -6.22 13.67
C SER A 215 -5.53 -6.66 13.45
N PRO A 216 -5.98 -6.84 12.21
CA PRO A 216 -7.26 -7.47 11.89
C PRO A 216 -7.20 -9.01 11.90
N VAL A 217 -5.99 -9.59 11.94
CA VAL A 217 -5.81 -11.05 11.94
C VAL A 217 -6.37 -11.65 13.23
N GLY A 218 -7.15 -12.72 13.10
CA GLY A 218 -7.91 -13.30 14.22
C GLY A 218 -9.28 -12.64 14.45
N ILE A 219 -9.53 -11.44 13.91
CA ILE A 219 -10.82 -10.74 13.98
C ILE A 219 -11.61 -10.95 12.67
N ALA A 220 -10.97 -10.70 11.52
CA ALA A 220 -11.58 -10.87 10.22
C ALA A 220 -11.55 -12.34 9.75
N ASP A 221 -12.46 -12.68 8.84
CA ASP A 221 -12.47 -13.99 8.18
C ASP A 221 -11.35 -14.07 7.14
N PHE A 222 -11.15 -12.98 6.41
CA PHE A 222 -10.12 -12.82 5.38
C PHE A 222 -9.35 -11.53 5.61
N VAL A 223 -8.04 -11.59 5.44
CA VAL A 223 -7.17 -10.42 5.46
C VAL A 223 -6.27 -10.49 4.22
N THR A 224 -6.17 -9.41 3.48
CA THR A 224 -5.22 -9.28 2.39
C THR A 224 -4.27 -8.12 2.62
N THR A 225 -3.14 -8.19 1.96
CA THR A 225 -2.21 -7.05 1.86
C THR A 225 -1.43 -7.09 0.55
N THR A 226 -0.89 -5.94 0.18
CA THR A 226 0.27 -5.84 -0.72
C THR A 226 1.54 -6.03 0.09
N THR A 227 2.64 -6.40 -0.57
CA THR A 227 3.93 -6.59 0.09
C THR A 227 4.89 -5.39 -0.05
N HIS A 228 4.55 -4.37 -0.87
CA HIS A 228 5.46 -3.32 -1.33
C HIS A 228 5.20 -1.91 -0.79
N LYS A 229 4.27 -1.71 0.16
CA LYS A 229 3.98 -0.41 0.76
C LYS A 229 4.75 -0.24 2.08
N THR A 230 4.04 -0.06 3.20
CA THR A 230 4.69 -0.01 4.52
C THR A 230 5.48 -1.28 4.86
N LEU A 231 5.10 -2.44 4.31
CA LEU A 231 5.80 -3.70 4.52
C LEU A 231 7.17 -3.77 3.83
N ARG A 232 7.47 -2.86 2.91
CA ARG A 232 8.78 -2.64 2.27
C ARG A 232 9.35 -3.85 1.52
N GLY A 233 8.48 -4.70 0.97
CA GLY A 233 8.85 -5.88 0.19
C GLY A 233 8.71 -5.69 -1.33
N PRO A 234 8.80 -6.78 -2.10
CA PRO A 234 8.59 -6.75 -3.54
C PRO A 234 7.13 -6.45 -3.88
N ARG A 235 6.85 -6.00 -5.10
CA ARG A 235 5.49 -5.84 -5.59
C ARG A 235 4.80 -7.19 -5.68
N GLY A 236 3.71 -7.35 -4.93
CA GLY A 236 2.94 -8.59 -4.85
C GLY A 236 1.79 -8.47 -3.87
N GLY A 237 1.03 -9.56 -3.71
CA GLY A 237 -0.07 -9.70 -2.76
C GLY A 237 0.15 -10.84 -1.78
N LEU A 238 -0.66 -10.86 -0.72
CA LEU A 238 -0.66 -11.86 0.33
C LEU A 238 -2.10 -12.04 0.83
N ILE A 239 -2.50 -13.29 1.09
CA ILE A 239 -3.77 -13.61 1.74
C ILE A 239 -3.49 -14.30 3.07
N LEU A 240 -4.18 -13.85 4.10
CA LEU A 240 -4.21 -14.43 5.44
C LEU A 240 -5.66 -14.76 5.78
N ALA A 241 -5.92 -15.91 6.38
CA ALA A 241 -7.28 -16.30 6.75
C ALA A 241 -7.29 -17.33 7.88
N LYS A 242 -8.49 -17.69 8.33
CA LYS A 242 -8.71 -18.88 9.15
C LYS A 242 -8.48 -20.15 8.31
N ALA A 243 -7.99 -21.21 8.92
CA ALA A 243 -7.66 -22.48 8.22
C ALA A 243 -8.86 -23.10 7.47
N VAL A 244 -10.08 -22.87 7.95
CA VAL A 244 -11.31 -23.38 7.30
C VAL A 244 -11.49 -22.90 5.86
N HIS A 245 -10.88 -21.77 5.49
CA HIS A 245 -10.97 -21.19 4.15
C HIS A 245 -9.84 -21.61 3.19
N GLU A 246 -8.85 -22.38 3.67
CA GLU A 246 -7.67 -22.77 2.89
C GLU A 246 -8.02 -23.38 1.53
N LYS A 247 -8.89 -24.41 1.50
CA LYS A 247 -9.23 -25.11 0.24
C LYS A 247 -9.86 -24.17 -0.79
N ALA A 248 -10.78 -23.31 -0.34
CA ALA A 248 -11.48 -22.37 -1.22
C ALA A 248 -10.53 -21.29 -1.77
N LEU A 249 -9.66 -20.73 -0.91
CA LEU A 249 -8.69 -19.71 -1.30
C LEU A 249 -7.60 -20.28 -2.22
N ASN A 250 -7.07 -21.46 -1.92
CA ASN A 250 -6.11 -22.12 -2.80
C ASN A 250 -6.70 -22.36 -4.18
N SER A 251 -7.94 -22.84 -4.27
CA SER A 251 -8.64 -23.07 -5.53
C SER A 251 -8.93 -21.77 -6.29
N ALA A 252 -9.24 -20.68 -5.56
CA ALA A 252 -9.50 -19.37 -6.14
C ALA A 252 -8.22 -18.74 -6.73
N ILE A 253 -7.06 -18.96 -6.13
CA ILE A 253 -5.78 -18.53 -6.71
C ILE A 253 -5.41 -19.45 -7.87
N PHE A 254 -5.25 -20.72 -7.62
CA PHE A 254 -4.90 -21.69 -8.66
C PHE A 254 -5.86 -22.90 -8.61
N PRO A 255 -6.53 -23.24 -9.72
CA PRO A 255 -6.33 -22.72 -11.09
C PRO A 255 -7.25 -21.55 -11.50
N ALA A 256 -8.06 -20.95 -10.60
CA ALA A 256 -9.13 -20.06 -11.04
C ALA A 256 -8.64 -18.69 -11.56
N LEU A 257 -7.74 -18.00 -10.83
CA LEU A 257 -7.29 -16.64 -11.19
C LEU A 257 -5.89 -16.60 -11.80
N GLN A 258 -5.02 -17.49 -11.37
CA GLN A 258 -3.61 -17.48 -11.75
C GLN A 258 -3.19 -18.87 -12.26
N GLY A 259 -2.12 -18.92 -13.08
CA GLY A 259 -1.39 -20.10 -13.45
C GLY A 259 -0.09 -20.20 -12.64
N GLY A 260 1.07 -20.32 -13.34
CA GLY A 260 2.37 -20.41 -12.70
C GLY A 260 2.70 -19.24 -11.77
N PRO A 261 3.02 -19.51 -10.50
CA PRO A 261 3.38 -18.46 -9.57
C PRO A 261 4.74 -17.83 -9.91
N LEU A 262 4.94 -16.57 -9.52
CA LEU A 262 6.19 -15.83 -9.72
C LEU A 262 7.19 -16.21 -8.62
N MET A 263 7.96 -17.30 -8.81
CA MET A 263 8.81 -17.86 -7.77
C MET A 263 9.93 -16.91 -7.31
N HIS A 264 10.45 -16.08 -8.20
CA HIS A 264 11.42 -15.02 -7.87
C HIS A 264 10.79 -13.93 -6.98
N VAL A 265 9.52 -13.57 -7.18
CA VAL A 265 8.80 -12.63 -6.31
C VAL A 265 8.47 -13.28 -4.96
N ILE A 266 8.08 -14.56 -4.93
CA ILE A 266 7.83 -15.29 -3.69
C ILE A 266 9.11 -15.39 -2.84
N ALA A 267 10.26 -15.67 -3.45
CA ALA A 267 11.55 -15.62 -2.75
C ALA A 267 11.84 -14.23 -2.18
N ALA A 268 11.57 -13.19 -2.94
CA ALA A 268 11.71 -11.81 -2.47
C ALA A 268 10.74 -11.47 -1.31
N LYS A 269 9.50 -12.00 -1.33
CA LYS A 269 8.58 -11.93 -0.19
C LYS A 269 9.16 -12.61 1.05
N ALA A 270 9.79 -13.79 0.89
CA ALA A 270 10.42 -14.50 1.99
C ALA A 270 11.55 -13.67 2.63
N VAL A 271 12.36 -12.96 1.84
CA VAL A 271 13.38 -12.01 2.35
C VAL A 271 12.70 -10.88 3.11
N ALA A 272 11.73 -10.21 2.51
CA ALA A 272 11.05 -9.08 3.11
C ALA A 272 10.36 -9.42 4.45
N PHE A 273 9.72 -10.58 4.56
CA PHE A 273 9.10 -11.03 5.81
C PHE A 273 10.13 -11.32 6.90
N LYS A 274 11.33 -11.80 6.53
CA LYS A 274 12.43 -11.96 7.48
C LYS A 274 12.93 -10.61 7.99
N GLU A 275 13.08 -9.62 7.11
CA GLU A 275 13.44 -8.25 7.48
C GLU A 275 12.37 -7.62 8.38
N ALA A 276 11.08 -7.79 8.02
CA ALA A 276 9.96 -7.23 8.77
C ALA A 276 9.79 -7.83 10.19
N ALA A 277 10.34 -9.00 10.45
CA ALA A 277 10.36 -9.61 11.77
C ALA A 277 11.48 -9.09 12.69
N SER A 278 12.35 -8.21 12.20
CA SER A 278 13.49 -7.68 12.97
C SER A 278 13.10 -6.55 13.93
N LYS A 279 13.95 -6.32 14.94
CA LYS A 279 13.77 -5.18 15.86
C LYS A 279 13.98 -3.85 15.13
N GLU A 280 14.89 -3.81 14.19
CA GLU A 280 15.20 -2.65 13.35
C GLU A 280 13.99 -2.23 12.52
N PHE A 281 13.20 -3.17 12.03
CA PHE A 281 11.97 -2.88 11.31
C PHE A 281 10.91 -2.23 12.22
N LYS A 282 10.84 -2.63 13.48
CA LYS A 282 9.94 -1.98 14.44
C LYS A 282 10.38 -0.54 14.73
N VAL A 283 11.67 -0.29 14.89
CA VAL A 283 12.21 1.08 15.05
C VAL A 283 11.88 1.91 13.80
N TYR A 284 12.11 1.37 12.61
CA TYR A 284 11.76 2.01 11.34
C TYR A 284 10.27 2.39 11.26
N GLN A 285 9.37 1.47 11.58
CA GLN A 285 7.92 1.73 11.51
C GLN A 285 7.45 2.76 12.57
N THR A 286 8.08 2.80 13.73
CA THR A 286 7.84 3.87 14.72
C THR A 286 8.22 5.22 14.14
N GLN A 287 9.41 5.33 13.56
CA GLN A 287 9.87 6.55 12.91
C GLN A 287 8.98 6.97 11.72
N VAL A 288 8.42 6.01 10.98
CA VAL A 288 7.44 6.30 9.91
C VAL A 288 6.25 7.08 10.45
N VAL A 289 5.68 6.65 11.58
CA VAL A 289 4.52 7.33 12.18
C VAL A 289 4.92 8.68 12.79
N ASP A 290 6.07 8.75 13.46
CA ASP A 290 6.55 9.99 14.09
C ASP A 290 6.82 11.06 13.02
N ASN A 291 7.46 10.71 11.90
CA ASN A 291 7.66 11.62 10.77
C ASN A 291 6.32 12.14 10.21
N ALA A 292 5.33 11.26 10.03
CA ALA A 292 4.01 11.67 9.54
C ALA A 292 3.33 12.67 10.51
N ARG A 293 3.44 12.44 11.81
CA ARG A 293 2.89 13.33 12.85
C ARG A 293 3.57 14.70 12.86
N VAL A 294 4.89 14.73 12.76
CA VAL A 294 5.65 16.00 12.67
C VAL A 294 5.21 16.78 11.44
N MET A 295 5.15 16.12 10.27
CA MET A 295 4.72 16.80 9.05
C MET A 295 3.31 17.36 9.14
N THR A 296 2.34 16.61 9.71
CA THR A 296 0.97 17.11 9.88
C THR A 296 0.92 18.33 10.78
N LYS A 297 1.66 18.34 11.90
CA LYS A 297 1.73 19.47 12.81
C LYS A 297 2.28 20.72 12.12
N VAL A 298 3.42 20.60 11.43
CA VAL A 298 4.06 21.74 10.74
C VAL A 298 3.14 22.31 9.64
N LEU A 299 2.51 21.43 8.83
CA LEU A 299 1.61 21.89 7.78
C LEU A 299 0.38 22.63 8.35
N GLN A 300 -0.15 22.20 9.51
CA GLN A 300 -1.22 22.90 10.21
C GLN A 300 -0.76 24.27 10.73
N GLU A 301 0.43 24.37 11.31
CA GLU A 301 1.05 25.64 11.74
C GLU A 301 1.28 26.59 10.57
N ARG A 302 1.48 26.05 9.34
CA ARG A 302 1.55 26.79 8.08
C ARG A 302 0.17 27.11 7.47
N GLY A 303 -0.93 26.88 8.21
CA GLY A 303 -2.29 27.21 7.78
C GLY A 303 -2.93 26.25 6.78
N LEU A 304 -2.40 25.02 6.63
CA LEU A 304 -2.99 23.97 5.82
C LEU A 304 -3.90 23.09 6.67
N ARG A 305 -5.04 22.71 6.12
CA ARG A 305 -5.96 21.78 6.80
C ARG A 305 -5.55 20.33 6.55
N ILE A 306 -5.41 19.57 7.60
CA ILE A 306 -5.24 18.12 7.53
C ILE A 306 -6.62 17.45 7.68
N VAL A 307 -6.97 16.59 6.74
CA VAL A 307 -8.22 15.80 6.82
C VAL A 307 -8.20 14.96 8.09
N SER A 308 -9.29 14.92 8.82
CA SER A 308 -9.44 14.32 10.17
C SER A 308 -8.56 14.97 11.26
N GLY A 309 -7.91 16.11 10.97
CA GLY A 309 -7.13 16.91 11.91
C GLY A 309 -5.80 16.30 12.38
N ARG A 310 -5.53 15.03 12.11
CA ARG A 310 -4.31 14.32 12.55
C ARG A 310 -4.04 13.05 11.73
N THR A 311 -2.90 12.43 12.01
CA THR A 311 -2.64 11.05 11.57
C THR A 311 -2.21 10.15 12.73
N ASP A 312 -2.74 8.91 12.73
CA ASP A 312 -2.36 7.81 13.63
C ASP A 312 -1.50 6.77 12.87
N SER A 313 -1.16 7.03 11.60
CA SER A 313 -0.47 6.10 10.71
C SER A 313 0.64 6.79 9.89
N HIS A 314 0.97 6.20 8.75
CA HIS A 314 2.00 6.68 7.82
C HIS A 314 1.48 7.65 6.76
N VAL A 315 0.17 7.86 6.68
CA VAL A 315 -0.50 8.59 5.59
C VAL A 315 -1.41 9.68 6.14
N PHE A 316 -1.49 10.79 5.43
CA PHE A 316 -2.44 11.87 5.69
C PHE A 316 -2.81 12.59 4.40
N LEU A 317 -3.96 13.26 4.43
CA LEU A 317 -4.45 14.11 3.35
C LEU A 317 -4.36 15.57 3.74
N VAL A 318 -3.88 16.39 2.81
CA VAL A 318 -3.84 17.85 2.93
C VAL A 318 -4.93 18.44 2.06
N ASP A 319 -5.83 19.21 2.65
CA ASP A 319 -6.82 20.01 1.95
C ASP A 319 -6.18 21.33 1.50
N LEU A 320 -6.27 21.60 0.20
CA LEU A 320 -5.66 22.76 -0.46
C LEU A 320 -6.63 23.91 -0.70
N GLN A 321 -7.89 23.77 -0.31
CA GLN A 321 -8.92 24.79 -0.57
C GLN A 321 -8.54 26.15 0.07
N SER A 322 -7.91 26.13 1.26
CA SER A 322 -7.44 27.36 1.93
C SER A 322 -6.35 28.12 1.15
N LYS A 323 -5.64 27.44 0.26
CA LYS A 323 -4.61 28.02 -0.63
C LYS A 323 -5.15 28.36 -2.02
N SER A 324 -6.43 28.04 -2.30
CA SER A 324 -7.06 28.26 -3.61
C SER A 324 -6.32 27.58 -4.78
N ILE A 325 -5.69 26.44 -4.53
CA ILE A 325 -5.01 25.61 -5.55
C ILE A 325 -5.63 24.21 -5.58
N THR A 326 -5.55 23.57 -6.74
CA THR A 326 -6.01 22.19 -6.93
C THR A 326 -4.94 21.17 -6.58
N GLY A 327 -5.34 19.93 -6.31
CA GLY A 327 -4.40 18.82 -6.14
C GLY A 327 -3.51 18.61 -7.36
N LYS A 328 -4.04 18.83 -8.58
CA LYS A 328 -3.27 18.73 -9.83
C LYS A 328 -2.17 19.79 -9.93
N GLU A 329 -2.46 21.04 -9.55
CA GLU A 329 -1.48 22.13 -9.55
C GLU A 329 -0.40 21.89 -8.49
N ALA A 330 -0.81 21.47 -7.28
CA ALA A 330 0.11 21.15 -6.19
C ALA A 330 1.05 19.98 -6.54
N GLU A 331 0.51 18.89 -7.11
CA GLU A 331 1.29 17.74 -7.60
C GLU A 331 2.35 18.17 -8.61
N ALA A 332 1.98 19.04 -9.57
CA ALA A 332 2.89 19.54 -10.60
C ALA A 332 3.96 20.49 -10.02
N ALA A 333 3.59 21.41 -9.12
CA ALA A 333 4.52 22.35 -8.51
C ALA A 333 5.54 21.63 -7.60
N LEU A 334 5.08 20.70 -6.74
CA LEU A 334 5.95 19.91 -5.88
C LEU A 334 6.88 19.01 -6.71
N GLY A 335 6.38 18.41 -7.82
CA GLY A 335 7.20 17.63 -8.75
C GLY A 335 8.36 18.42 -9.34
N ARG A 336 8.15 19.72 -9.71
CA ARG A 336 9.23 20.62 -10.15
C ARG A 336 10.25 20.91 -9.05
N ALA A 337 9.82 20.87 -7.80
CA ALA A 337 10.69 21.02 -6.63
C ALA A 337 11.33 19.70 -6.17
N HIS A 338 11.24 18.62 -6.96
CA HIS A 338 11.75 17.29 -6.66
C HIS A 338 11.11 16.64 -5.43
N ILE A 339 9.84 16.97 -5.15
CA ILE A 339 9.03 16.34 -4.10
C ILE A 339 7.86 15.62 -4.79
N THR A 340 7.84 14.29 -4.68
CA THR A 340 6.84 13.46 -5.36
C THR A 340 5.67 13.15 -4.43
N VAL A 341 4.48 13.62 -4.78
CA VAL A 341 3.21 13.34 -4.11
C VAL A 341 2.17 12.89 -5.13
N ASN A 342 1.00 12.47 -4.69
CA ASN A 342 -0.14 12.33 -5.61
C ASN A 342 -1.31 13.24 -5.20
N LYS A 343 -1.98 13.82 -6.20
CA LYS A 343 -3.28 14.45 -5.99
C LYS A 343 -4.28 13.43 -5.45
N ASN A 344 -5.16 13.86 -4.56
CA ASN A 344 -6.15 13.00 -3.94
C ASN A 344 -7.44 13.79 -3.63
N ALA A 345 -8.58 13.16 -3.87
CA ALA A 345 -9.84 13.74 -3.42
C ALA A 345 -9.88 13.81 -1.89
N ILE A 346 -10.47 14.87 -1.38
CA ILE A 346 -10.84 15.02 0.03
C ILE A 346 -12.30 14.63 0.23
N PRO A 347 -12.76 14.35 1.46
CA PRO A 347 -14.17 14.08 1.71
C PRO A 347 -15.04 15.26 1.22
N ASN A 348 -16.10 14.93 0.47
CA ASN A 348 -16.99 15.92 -0.17
C ASN A 348 -16.27 16.90 -1.12
N ASP A 349 -15.26 16.42 -1.83
CA ASP A 349 -14.44 17.22 -2.74
C ASP A 349 -15.30 17.93 -3.80
N PRO A 350 -15.22 19.28 -3.92
CA PRO A 350 -15.95 20.04 -4.95
C PRO A 350 -15.37 19.85 -6.36
N GLN A 351 -14.16 19.32 -6.48
CA GLN A 351 -13.46 19.13 -7.76
C GLN A 351 -13.74 17.76 -8.37
N LYS A 352 -13.54 17.65 -9.69
CA LYS A 352 -13.62 16.37 -10.40
C LYS A 352 -12.44 15.45 -9.98
N PRO A 353 -12.59 14.10 -10.08
CA PRO A 353 -11.56 13.14 -9.63
C PRO A 353 -10.18 13.30 -10.25
N PHE A 354 -10.06 13.86 -11.46
CA PHE A 354 -8.78 14.11 -12.13
C PHE A 354 -8.11 15.44 -11.76
N VAL A 355 -8.82 16.30 -11.02
CA VAL A 355 -8.35 17.61 -10.55
C VAL A 355 -8.05 17.58 -9.07
N THR A 356 -9.04 17.20 -8.26
CA THR A 356 -9.05 17.09 -6.79
C THR A 356 -8.75 18.39 -6.05
N SER A 357 -9.12 18.46 -4.77
CA SER A 357 -8.83 19.61 -3.90
C SER A 357 -7.75 19.28 -2.86
N GLY A 358 -7.13 18.13 -2.92
CA GLY A 358 -6.11 17.72 -1.97
C GLY A 358 -4.95 16.96 -2.58
N ILE A 359 -3.95 16.72 -1.74
CA ILE A 359 -2.83 15.81 -2.00
C ILE A 359 -2.74 14.80 -0.86
N ARG A 360 -2.26 13.59 -1.19
CA ARG A 360 -1.94 12.55 -0.21
C ARG A 360 -0.43 12.50 0.01
N ILE A 361 -0.03 12.50 1.27
CA ILE A 361 1.37 12.42 1.68
C ILE A 361 1.56 11.20 2.57
N GLY A 362 2.67 10.51 2.39
CA GLY A 362 3.09 9.39 3.21
C GLY A 362 4.57 9.44 3.54
N SER A 363 4.93 8.88 4.67
CA SER A 363 6.29 8.94 5.23
C SER A 363 7.17 7.69 5.04
N PRO A 364 6.70 6.54 4.51
CA PRO A 364 7.52 5.32 4.49
C PRO A 364 8.83 5.45 3.70
N ALA A 365 8.77 5.97 2.46
CA ALA A 365 9.95 6.08 1.59
C ALA A 365 10.99 7.07 2.12
N MET A 366 10.57 8.25 2.59
CA MET A 366 11.48 9.22 3.21
C MET A 366 12.15 8.65 4.48
N THR A 367 11.41 7.86 5.26
CA THR A 367 11.96 7.21 6.46
C THR A 367 12.94 6.09 6.10
N THR A 368 12.67 5.32 5.04
CA THR A 368 13.63 4.32 4.50
C THR A 368 14.93 4.99 4.07
N ARG A 369 14.86 6.20 3.55
CA ARG A 369 16.00 7.04 3.19
C ARG A 369 16.82 7.52 4.40
N GLY A 370 16.27 7.42 5.61
CA GLY A 370 16.96 7.79 6.85
C GLY A 370 16.46 9.09 7.49
N PHE A 371 15.41 9.72 6.96
CA PHE A 371 14.83 10.93 7.55
C PHE A 371 14.21 10.63 8.92
N LYS A 372 14.43 11.57 9.83
CA LYS A 372 13.83 11.64 11.16
C LYS A 372 13.03 12.93 11.30
N GLU A 373 12.65 13.24 12.54
CA GLU A 373 11.76 14.37 12.85
C GLU A 373 12.29 15.70 12.31
N LEU A 374 13.60 15.97 12.40
CA LEU A 374 14.20 17.23 11.92
C LEU A 374 14.10 17.38 10.40
N GLU A 375 14.38 16.30 9.65
CA GLU A 375 14.25 16.28 8.21
C GLU A 375 12.79 16.35 7.79
N ALA A 376 11.89 15.68 8.54
CA ALA A 376 10.44 15.72 8.31
C ALA A 376 9.87 17.12 8.54
N GLU A 377 10.28 17.81 9.59
CA GLU A 377 9.93 19.22 9.87
C GLU A 377 10.40 20.13 8.74
N LYS A 378 11.70 20.05 8.39
CA LYS A 378 12.27 20.82 7.28
C LYS A 378 11.52 20.58 5.97
N LEU A 379 11.24 19.31 5.65
CA LEU A 379 10.53 18.96 4.43
C LEU A 379 9.09 19.49 4.41
N ALA A 380 8.38 19.47 5.53
CA ALA A 380 7.04 20.01 5.64
C ALA A 380 7.03 21.53 5.42
N HIS A 381 8.03 22.28 5.91
CA HIS A 381 8.18 23.70 5.59
C HIS A 381 8.45 23.94 4.10
N LEU A 382 9.32 23.14 3.47
CA LEU A 382 9.59 23.22 2.03
C LEU A 382 8.34 22.95 1.18
N ILE A 383 7.52 21.96 1.58
CA ILE A 383 6.23 21.68 0.94
C ILE A 383 5.31 22.90 1.05
N ALA A 384 5.19 23.48 2.25
CA ALA A 384 4.35 24.65 2.45
C ALA A 384 4.82 25.86 1.64
N ASP A 385 6.13 26.09 1.52
CA ASP A 385 6.70 27.16 0.69
C ASP A 385 6.29 27.04 -0.78
N VAL A 386 6.33 25.81 -1.34
CA VAL A 386 5.88 25.55 -2.72
C VAL A 386 4.37 25.76 -2.85
N LEU A 387 3.57 25.31 -1.86
CA LEU A 387 2.11 25.44 -1.89
C LEU A 387 1.67 26.90 -1.69
N ASP A 388 2.46 27.74 -1.02
CA ASP A 388 2.20 29.18 -0.87
C ASP A 388 2.51 29.96 -2.16
N ALA A 389 3.42 29.46 -3.01
CA ALA A 389 3.86 30.10 -4.25
C ALA A 389 4.07 29.09 -5.40
N PRO A 390 3.02 28.36 -5.83
CA PRO A 390 3.16 27.22 -6.74
C PRO A 390 3.61 27.59 -8.16
N ASN A 391 3.52 28.85 -8.53
CA ASN A 391 3.90 29.39 -9.84
C ASN A 391 5.16 30.27 -9.78
N ASP A 392 5.81 30.40 -8.62
CA ASP A 392 7.04 31.15 -8.47
C ASP A 392 8.26 30.26 -8.73
N ASP A 393 8.88 30.41 -9.91
CA ASP A 393 10.02 29.59 -10.30
C ASP A 393 11.25 29.82 -9.40
N ALA A 394 11.41 30.98 -8.76
CA ALA A 394 12.50 31.24 -7.82
C ALA A 394 12.31 30.45 -6.52
N VAL A 395 11.06 30.39 -6.00
CA VAL A 395 10.73 29.57 -4.84
C VAL A 395 10.95 28.09 -5.15
N ILE A 396 10.44 27.60 -6.29
CA ILE A 396 10.58 26.22 -6.72
C ILE A 396 12.05 25.83 -6.87
N ALA A 397 12.86 26.67 -7.52
CA ALA A 397 14.29 26.41 -7.69
C ALA A 397 15.04 26.38 -6.35
N ARG A 398 14.71 27.31 -5.43
CA ARG A 398 15.27 27.32 -4.08
C ARG A 398 14.93 26.03 -3.33
N VAL A 399 13.66 25.60 -3.36
CA VAL A 399 13.22 24.37 -2.70
C VAL A 399 13.89 23.16 -3.32
N ALA A 400 13.96 23.05 -4.65
CA ALA A 400 14.68 21.97 -5.33
C ALA A 400 16.17 21.89 -4.90
N GLY A 401 16.82 23.05 -4.70
CA GLY A 401 18.18 23.13 -4.15
C GLY A 401 18.29 22.59 -2.72
N GLU A 402 17.32 22.88 -1.85
CA GLU A 402 17.27 22.31 -0.49
C GLU A 402 16.96 20.81 -0.48
N VAL A 403 16.05 20.35 -1.35
CA VAL A 403 15.78 18.92 -1.57
C VAL A 403 17.05 18.21 -2.00
N LYS A 404 17.82 18.77 -2.95
CA LYS A 404 19.10 18.16 -3.40
C LYS A 404 20.10 18.02 -2.25
N LYS A 405 20.18 19.01 -1.34
CA LYS A 405 21.04 18.88 -0.14
C LYS A 405 20.60 17.73 0.75
N LEU A 406 19.28 17.60 1.02
CA LEU A 406 18.74 16.50 1.81
C LEU A 406 19.00 15.15 1.16
N THR A 407 18.72 15.01 -0.14
CA THR A 407 18.88 13.75 -0.85
C THR A 407 20.37 13.31 -0.96
N THR A 408 21.28 14.27 -1.06
CA THR A 408 22.73 13.99 -1.04
C THR A 408 23.21 13.54 0.33
N GLN A 409 22.66 14.11 1.40
CA GLN A 409 22.99 13.71 2.78
C GLN A 409 22.41 12.33 3.15
N PHE A 410 21.29 11.97 2.56
CA PHE A 410 20.55 10.74 2.84
C PHE A 410 20.28 9.96 1.53
N PRO A 411 21.28 9.35 0.89
CA PRO A 411 21.07 8.52 -0.29
C PRO A 411 20.24 7.27 0.04
N VAL A 412 19.47 6.77 -0.94
CA VAL A 412 18.62 5.58 -0.73
C VAL A 412 19.44 4.31 -0.59
N TYR A 413 20.37 4.10 -1.52
CA TYR A 413 21.15 2.85 -1.58
C TYR A 413 22.62 3.04 -1.20
N GLY A 414 23.03 4.25 -0.87
CA GLY A 414 24.44 4.57 -0.59
C GLY A 414 25.32 4.44 -1.83
N ALA A 415 26.47 5.12 -1.84
CA ALA A 415 27.49 4.92 -2.87
C ALA A 415 28.37 3.72 -2.54
#